data_1de524962f514b425722820716aab627
#
_entry.id   1de524962f514b425722820716aab627
#
_cell.length_a   1.000
_cell.length_b   1.000
_cell.length_c   1.000
_cell.angle_alpha   90.00
_cell.angle_beta   90.00
_cell.angle_gamma   90.00
#
_symmetry.space_group_name_H-M   'P 1'
#
loop_
_entity.id
_entity.type
_entity.pdbx_description
1 polymer ?
#
loop_
_entity_poly.entity_id
_entity_poly.type
_entity_poly.pdbx_seq_one_letter_code
_entity_poly.pdbx_strand_id
1 'polypeptide(L)'
;GGTCNNVIPDKVEVLGTVRTHDNTLRYRLFELIEQKSKEICELYGCTFTMDKTWNGLPVLVNDEQLTKFVTNNATELLGEDRVISMKHLTLGEDFAIYLEKIPGAFWVLGVRPPEQENMPPLHNPKMSPDENAIKIGIALMVKNCLQYFI
;
A
#
# COMPACT_ATOMS: atom_id res chain seq x y z
N GLY A 1 24.31 11.89 -7.02
CA GLY A 1 24.66 13.18 -7.64
C GLY A 1 26.02 13.17 -8.34
N GLY A 2 26.21 14.11 -9.25
CA GLY A 2 27.44 14.27 -10.03
C GLY A 2 27.53 13.41 -11.28
N THR A 3 28.43 13.79 -12.19
CA THR A 3 28.63 13.16 -13.50
C THR A 3 29.99 12.49 -13.62
N CYS A 4 30.94 12.83 -12.75
CA CYS A 4 32.31 12.29 -12.74
C CYS A 4 32.72 11.89 -11.32
N ASN A 5 33.52 10.84 -11.23
CA ASN A 5 33.99 10.28 -9.94
C ASN A 5 35.06 11.13 -9.22
N ASN A 6 35.69 12.05 -9.90
CA ASN A 6 36.76 12.93 -9.42
C ASN A 6 36.33 14.41 -9.29
N VAL A 7 35.05 14.69 -9.40
CA VAL A 7 34.47 16.04 -9.27
C VAL A 7 33.40 16.02 -8.17
N ILE A 8 33.55 16.90 -7.19
CA ILE A 8 32.54 17.10 -6.13
C ILE A 8 31.32 17.78 -6.78
N PRO A 9 30.12 17.18 -6.68
CA PRO A 9 28.91 17.74 -7.30
C PRO A 9 28.39 18.97 -6.52
N ASP A 10 27.87 19.95 -7.24
CA ASP A 10 27.21 21.12 -6.65
C ASP A 10 25.87 20.76 -5.97
N LYS A 11 25.22 19.68 -6.45
CA LYS A 11 23.94 19.21 -5.95
C LYS A 11 23.90 17.68 -5.87
N VAL A 12 23.37 17.19 -4.76
CA VAL A 12 23.01 15.78 -4.56
C VAL A 12 21.53 15.69 -4.29
N GLU A 13 20.86 14.79 -4.94
CA GLU A 13 19.44 14.48 -4.74
C GLU A 13 19.33 13.09 -4.10
N VAL A 14 18.50 13.01 -3.05
CA VAL A 14 18.23 11.77 -2.35
C VAL A 14 16.74 11.46 -2.50
N LEU A 15 16.43 10.31 -3.10
CA LEU A 15 15.06 9.82 -3.26
C LEU A 15 14.87 8.59 -2.38
N GLY A 16 13.72 8.49 -1.77
CA GLY A 16 13.40 7.36 -0.91
C GLY A 16 11.92 7.22 -0.63
N THR A 17 11.55 6.16 0.06
CA THR A 17 10.17 5.92 0.52
C THR A 17 10.15 5.66 2.01
N VAL A 18 9.12 6.20 2.69
CA VAL A 18 8.84 5.94 4.10
C VAL A 18 7.56 5.10 4.16
N ARG A 19 7.61 3.98 4.87
CA ARG A 19 6.46 3.09 5.07
C ARG A 19 6.28 2.83 6.56
N THR A 20 5.07 2.99 7.05
CA THR A 20 4.71 2.76 8.46
C THR A 20 3.32 2.15 8.54
N HIS A 21 2.99 1.60 9.70
CA HIS A 21 1.64 1.13 10.03
C HIS A 21 0.89 2.10 10.96
N ASP A 22 1.43 3.32 11.11
CA ASP A 22 0.85 4.38 11.96
C ASP A 22 1.00 5.73 11.30
N ASN A 23 -0.11 6.46 11.15
CA ASN A 23 -0.11 7.77 10.50
C ASN A 23 0.63 8.84 11.31
N THR A 24 0.55 8.80 12.65
CA THR A 24 1.25 9.74 13.53
C THR A 24 2.75 9.56 13.41
N LEU A 25 3.20 8.29 13.44
CA LEU A 25 4.61 7.95 13.22
C LEU A 25 5.07 8.39 11.82
N ARG A 26 4.23 8.26 10.80
CA ARG A 26 4.55 8.69 9.43
C ARG A 26 4.91 10.18 9.38
N TYR A 27 4.08 11.03 9.94
CA TYR A 27 4.34 12.48 9.99
C TYR A 27 5.60 12.79 10.80
N ARG A 28 5.76 12.12 11.94
CA ARG A 28 6.94 12.32 12.79
C ARG A 28 8.25 11.92 12.09
N LEU A 29 8.22 10.88 11.27
CA LEU A 29 9.39 10.47 10.49
C LEU A 29 9.76 11.51 9.43
N PHE A 30 8.79 12.11 8.75
CA PHE A 30 9.07 13.20 7.80
C PHE A 30 9.71 14.41 8.50
N GLU A 31 9.19 14.82 9.65
CA GLU A 31 9.78 15.91 10.46
C GLU A 31 11.22 15.57 10.87
N LEU A 32 11.47 14.35 11.34
CA LEU A 32 12.80 13.90 11.73
C LEU A 32 13.79 13.86 10.56
N ILE A 33 13.35 13.36 9.40
CA ILE A 33 14.18 13.35 8.18
C ILE A 33 14.56 14.78 7.80
N GLU A 34 13.59 15.67 7.75
CA GLU A 34 13.84 17.09 7.44
C GLU A 34 14.82 17.70 8.43
N GLN A 35 14.54 17.58 9.73
CA GLN A 35 15.37 18.13 10.79
C GLN A 35 16.81 17.61 10.71
N LYS A 36 16.98 16.28 10.64
CA LYS A 36 18.31 15.67 10.63
C LYS A 36 19.09 15.99 9.35
N SER A 37 18.42 16.02 8.20
CA SER A 37 19.06 16.41 6.95
C SER A 37 19.55 17.86 7.00
N LYS A 38 18.74 18.76 7.54
CA LYS A 38 19.12 20.17 7.71
C LYS A 38 20.31 20.32 8.65
N GLU A 39 20.27 19.70 9.85
CA GLU A 39 21.38 19.73 10.82
C GLU A 39 22.70 19.23 10.21
N ILE A 40 22.65 18.14 9.44
CA ILE A 40 23.84 17.57 8.77
C ILE A 40 24.35 18.52 7.68
N CYS A 41 23.48 19.07 6.84
CA CYS A 41 23.87 20.00 5.80
C CYS A 41 24.52 21.25 6.38
N GLU A 42 23.96 21.82 7.44
CA GLU A 42 24.51 22.97 8.15
C GLU A 42 25.91 22.67 8.70
N LEU A 43 26.12 21.49 9.27
CA LEU A 43 27.43 21.07 9.80
C LEU A 43 28.54 21.09 8.73
N TYR A 44 28.19 20.78 7.48
CA TYR A 44 29.13 20.74 6.37
C TYR A 44 29.06 21.97 5.45
N GLY A 45 28.37 23.02 5.85
CA GLY A 45 28.26 24.27 5.06
C GLY A 45 27.44 24.13 3.79
N CYS A 46 26.52 23.13 3.75
CA CYS A 46 25.61 22.88 2.64
C CYS A 46 24.21 23.44 2.92
N THR A 47 23.42 23.62 1.87
CA THR A 47 22.00 23.96 1.99
C THR A 47 21.15 22.72 1.78
N PHE A 48 20.00 22.66 2.45
CA PHE A 48 19.03 21.56 2.34
C PHE A 48 17.68 22.09 1.88
N THR A 49 17.06 21.36 0.97
CA THR A 49 15.67 21.54 0.58
C THR A 49 14.96 20.19 0.51
N MET A 50 13.72 20.14 0.98
CA MET A 50 12.88 18.95 0.91
C MET A 50 11.63 19.24 0.07
N ASP A 51 11.37 18.41 -0.92
CA ASP A 51 10.11 18.46 -1.65
C ASP A 51 8.99 17.88 -0.78
N LYS A 52 7.97 18.69 -0.53
CA LYS A 52 6.79 18.35 0.28
C LYS A 52 5.49 18.34 -0.54
N THR A 53 5.60 18.37 -1.86
CA THR A 53 4.43 18.45 -2.75
C THR A 53 3.54 17.22 -2.66
N TRP A 54 4.09 16.07 -2.25
CA TRP A 54 3.34 14.85 -2.06
C TRP A 54 3.59 14.22 -0.68
N ASN A 55 2.55 14.18 0.13
CA ASN A 55 2.61 13.63 1.50
C ASN A 55 2.47 12.11 1.56
N GLY A 56 2.38 11.43 0.41
CA GLY A 56 2.16 9.98 0.35
C GLY A 56 0.72 9.58 0.73
N LEU A 57 0.51 8.27 0.81
CA LEU A 57 -0.78 7.69 1.17
C LEU A 57 -0.87 7.46 2.68
N PRO A 58 -2.05 7.62 3.30
CA PRO A 58 -2.27 7.26 4.68
C PRO A 58 -2.16 5.75 4.88
N VAL A 59 -2.11 5.32 6.14
CA VAL A 59 -2.19 3.89 6.48
C VAL A 59 -3.59 3.39 6.18
N LEU A 60 -3.69 2.29 5.43
CA LEU A 60 -4.95 1.61 5.18
C LEU A 60 -5.36 0.84 6.44
N VAL A 61 -6.48 1.23 7.02
CA VAL A 61 -7.09 0.55 8.17
C VAL A 61 -8.54 0.24 7.84
N ASN A 62 -8.84 -1.04 7.69
CA ASN A 62 -10.19 -1.51 7.44
C ASN A 62 -11.11 -1.29 8.65
N ASP A 63 -12.37 -1.00 8.41
CA ASP A 63 -13.42 -1.08 9.41
C ASP A 63 -13.63 -2.53 9.85
N GLU A 64 -13.66 -2.79 11.15
CA GLU A 64 -13.73 -4.13 11.72
C GLU A 64 -15.06 -4.83 11.38
N GLN A 65 -16.18 -4.10 11.44
CA GLN A 65 -17.50 -4.67 11.19
C GLN A 65 -17.67 -5.01 9.72
N LEU A 66 -17.25 -4.10 8.82
CA LEU A 66 -17.29 -4.36 7.38
C LEU A 66 -16.31 -5.45 6.96
N THR A 67 -15.13 -5.53 7.58
CA THR A 67 -14.21 -6.64 7.35
C THR A 67 -14.83 -7.98 7.70
N LYS A 68 -15.47 -8.08 8.86
CA LYS A 68 -16.18 -9.28 9.29
C LYS A 68 -17.33 -9.63 8.37
N PHE A 69 -18.10 -8.64 7.95
CA PHE A 69 -19.20 -8.81 7.00
C PHE A 69 -18.71 -9.39 5.66
N VAL A 70 -17.67 -8.78 5.06
CA VAL A 70 -17.09 -9.27 3.80
C VAL A 70 -16.48 -10.65 3.96
N THR A 71 -15.80 -10.92 5.08
CA THR A 71 -15.21 -12.22 5.38
C THR A 71 -16.29 -13.32 5.45
N ASN A 72 -17.39 -13.07 6.16
CA ASN A 72 -18.51 -14.02 6.23
C ASN A 72 -19.08 -14.31 4.84
N ASN A 73 -19.32 -13.28 4.04
CA ASN A 73 -19.82 -13.43 2.67
C ASN A 73 -18.89 -14.22 1.77
N ALA A 74 -17.58 -13.97 1.92
CA ALA A 74 -16.56 -14.71 1.19
C ALA A 74 -16.52 -16.19 1.63
N THR A 75 -16.62 -16.46 2.93
CA THR A 75 -16.65 -17.80 3.49
C THR A 75 -17.86 -18.58 3.03
N GLU A 76 -19.05 -17.97 3.02
CA GLU A 76 -20.27 -18.61 2.51
C GLU A 76 -20.19 -18.91 0.99
N LEU A 77 -19.51 -18.04 0.24
CA LEU A 77 -19.39 -18.19 -1.22
C LEU A 77 -18.32 -19.21 -1.63
N LEU A 78 -17.20 -19.25 -0.91
CA LEU A 78 -15.97 -19.94 -1.34
C LEU A 78 -15.57 -21.11 -0.43
N GLY A 79 -16.06 -21.15 0.80
CA GLY A 79 -15.60 -22.03 1.88
C GLY A 79 -14.48 -21.43 2.71
N GLU A 80 -14.36 -21.87 3.97
CA GLU A 80 -13.37 -21.36 4.94
C GLU A 80 -11.92 -21.51 4.45
N ASP A 81 -11.59 -22.61 3.80
CA ASP A 81 -10.24 -22.91 3.32
C ASP A 81 -9.74 -21.93 2.24
N ARG A 82 -10.65 -21.14 1.67
CA ARG A 82 -10.33 -20.18 0.62
C ARG A 82 -10.31 -18.73 1.09
N VAL A 83 -10.62 -18.48 2.34
CA VAL A 83 -10.61 -17.16 2.94
C VAL A 83 -9.48 -17.08 3.95
N ILE A 84 -8.48 -16.26 3.67
CA ILE A 84 -7.29 -16.16 4.49
C ILE A 84 -7.17 -14.76 5.09
N SER A 85 -6.78 -14.70 6.35
CA SER A 85 -6.39 -13.44 6.99
C SER A 85 -4.95 -13.11 6.61
N MET A 86 -4.76 -11.94 6.03
CA MET A 86 -3.42 -11.47 5.67
C MET A 86 -2.76 -10.77 6.84
N LYS A 87 -1.44 -10.96 6.96
CA LYS A 87 -0.61 -10.15 7.86
C LYS A 87 -0.51 -8.72 7.33
N HIS A 88 -0.12 -7.80 8.22
CA HIS A 88 0.13 -6.40 7.83
C HIS A 88 1.10 -6.31 6.65
N LEU A 89 0.68 -5.58 5.62
CA LEU A 89 1.47 -5.32 4.43
C LEU A 89 1.94 -3.87 4.43
N THR A 90 3.21 -3.65 4.06
CA THR A 90 3.78 -2.31 3.90
C THR A 90 3.61 -1.84 2.45
N LEU A 91 2.38 -1.86 1.95
CA LEU A 91 2.01 -1.40 0.61
C LEU A 91 1.40 0.00 0.69
N GLY A 92 1.56 0.77 -0.38
CA GLY A 92 0.80 2.00 -0.59
C GLY A 92 -0.48 1.65 -1.34
N GLU A 93 -1.62 2.11 -0.80
CA GLU A 93 -2.93 1.87 -1.38
C GLU A 93 -3.79 3.13 -1.25
N ASP A 94 -4.29 3.65 -2.37
CA ASP A 94 -5.04 4.90 -2.40
C ASP A 94 -6.45 4.76 -1.81
N PHE A 95 -6.99 3.54 -1.74
CA PHE A 95 -8.23 3.26 -1.03
C PHE A 95 -8.19 3.73 0.44
N ALA A 96 -7.00 3.82 1.03
CA ALA A 96 -6.81 4.38 2.37
C ALA A 96 -7.35 5.81 2.51
N ILE A 97 -7.36 6.61 1.44
CA ILE A 97 -7.89 7.98 1.43
C ILE A 97 -9.42 7.96 1.64
N TYR A 98 -10.12 6.99 1.05
CA TYR A 98 -11.56 6.81 1.26
C TYR A 98 -11.84 6.41 2.71
N LEU A 99 -11.01 5.53 3.29
CA LEU A 99 -11.19 5.07 4.66
C LEU A 99 -10.98 6.15 5.72
N GLU A 100 -10.31 7.26 5.39
CA GLU A 100 -10.26 8.44 6.26
C GLU A 100 -11.61 9.19 6.32
N LYS A 101 -12.54 8.93 5.41
CA LYS A 101 -13.80 9.65 5.28
C LYS A 101 -15.03 8.80 5.58
N ILE A 102 -14.98 7.54 5.20
CA ILE A 102 -16.08 6.59 5.36
C ILE A 102 -15.54 5.23 5.79
N PRO A 103 -16.28 4.48 6.61
CA PRO A 103 -15.89 3.10 6.92
C PRO A 103 -15.93 2.24 5.66
N GLY A 104 -14.99 1.32 5.55
CA GLY A 104 -14.87 0.43 4.39
C GLY A 104 -13.97 -0.76 4.69
N ALA A 105 -13.97 -1.73 3.79
CA ALA A 105 -13.10 -2.90 3.84
C ALA A 105 -12.40 -3.12 2.50
N PHE A 106 -11.09 -3.00 2.51
CA PHE A 106 -10.22 -3.39 1.40
C PHE A 106 -9.85 -4.87 1.54
N TRP A 107 -10.02 -5.62 0.50
CA TRP A 107 -9.64 -7.02 0.44
C TRP A 107 -8.94 -7.35 -0.87
N VAL A 108 -8.17 -8.41 -0.89
CA VAL A 108 -7.42 -8.84 -2.07
C VAL A 108 -7.96 -10.16 -2.58
N LEU A 109 -7.96 -10.33 -3.90
CA LEU A 109 -8.37 -11.55 -4.57
C LEU A 109 -7.12 -12.30 -5.03
N GLY A 110 -7.01 -13.58 -4.65
CA GLY A 110 -5.98 -14.46 -5.15
C GLY A 110 -6.19 -14.73 -6.64
N VAL A 111 -5.17 -14.45 -7.45
CA VAL A 111 -5.26 -14.55 -8.92
C VAL A 111 -4.18 -15.46 -9.51
N ARG A 112 -3.48 -16.22 -8.68
CA ARG A 112 -2.45 -17.14 -9.18
C ARG A 112 -3.11 -18.38 -9.78
N PRO A 113 -2.80 -18.74 -11.06
CA PRO A 113 -3.26 -19.97 -11.67
C PRO A 113 -2.82 -21.20 -10.85
N PRO A 114 -3.69 -22.22 -10.67
CA PRO A 114 -3.37 -23.41 -9.85
C PRO A 114 -2.10 -24.16 -10.30
N GLU A 115 -1.86 -24.21 -11.60
CA GLU A 115 -0.72 -24.87 -12.22
C GLU A 115 0.58 -24.08 -12.14
N GLN A 116 0.52 -22.81 -11.73
CA GLN A 116 1.68 -21.93 -11.67
C GLN A 116 2.20 -21.80 -10.23
N GLU A 117 3.24 -22.54 -9.90
CA GLU A 117 3.82 -22.53 -8.55
C GLU A 117 4.39 -21.15 -8.17
N ASN A 118 5.07 -20.49 -9.12
CA ASN A 118 5.71 -19.19 -8.93
C ASN A 118 5.19 -18.18 -9.97
N MET A 119 4.22 -17.37 -9.58
CA MET A 119 3.75 -16.26 -10.39
C MET A 119 4.60 -15.01 -10.12
N PRO A 120 5.02 -14.29 -11.18
CA PRO A 120 5.66 -12.98 -11.01
C PRO A 120 4.79 -12.02 -10.16
N PRO A 121 5.40 -11.17 -9.32
CA PRO A 121 4.65 -10.27 -8.46
C PRO A 121 3.88 -9.21 -9.26
N LEU A 122 2.97 -8.50 -8.56
CA LEU A 122 2.31 -7.31 -9.11
C LEU A 122 3.33 -6.34 -9.71
N HIS A 123 2.91 -5.64 -10.77
CA HIS A 123 3.75 -4.71 -11.56
C HIS A 123 4.86 -5.37 -12.39
N ASN A 124 4.95 -6.69 -12.43
CA ASN A 124 5.85 -7.37 -13.35
C ASN A 124 5.16 -7.55 -14.71
N PRO A 125 5.81 -7.23 -15.86
CA PRO A 125 5.20 -7.37 -17.18
C PRO A 125 4.89 -8.83 -17.58
N LYS A 126 5.43 -9.81 -16.86
CA LYS A 126 5.17 -11.25 -17.06
C LYS A 126 4.10 -11.79 -16.10
N MET A 127 3.49 -10.93 -15.27
CA MET A 127 2.39 -11.34 -14.41
C MET A 127 1.16 -11.67 -15.27
N SER A 128 0.65 -12.90 -15.12
CA SER A 128 -0.51 -13.41 -15.86
C SER A 128 -1.51 -13.98 -14.87
N PRO A 129 -2.57 -13.24 -14.50
CA PRO A 129 -3.56 -13.70 -13.54
C PRO A 129 -4.47 -14.78 -14.14
N ASP A 130 -5.01 -15.66 -13.28
CA ASP A 130 -6.10 -16.57 -13.66
C ASP A 130 -7.39 -15.76 -13.89
N GLU A 131 -7.89 -15.78 -15.10
CA GLU A 131 -9.13 -15.08 -15.49
C GLU A 131 -10.38 -15.60 -14.76
N ASN A 132 -10.35 -16.82 -14.22
CA ASN A 132 -11.45 -17.35 -13.41
C ASN A 132 -11.64 -16.56 -12.11
N ALA A 133 -10.60 -15.88 -11.62
CA ALA A 133 -10.69 -15.00 -10.47
C ALA A 133 -11.68 -13.85 -10.69
N ILE A 134 -11.86 -13.37 -11.93
CA ILE A 134 -12.82 -12.32 -12.28
C ILE A 134 -14.23 -12.71 -11.86
N LYS A 135 -14.65 -13.95 -12.14
CA LYS A 135 -15.99 -14.45 -11.77
C LYS A 135 -16.20 -14.46 -10.26
N ILE A 136 -15.16 -14.84 -9.52
CA ILE A 136 -15.17 -14.88 -8.05
C ILE A 136 -15.27 -13.47 -7.50
N GLY A 137 -14.46 -12.55 -8.02
CA GLY A 137 -14.49 -11.14 -7.61
C GLY A 137 -15.86 -10.49 -7.84
N ILE A 138 -16.45 -10.70 -9.02
CA ILE A 138 -17.78 -10.20 -9.36
C ILE A 138 -18.83 -10.79 -8.41
N ALA A 139 -18.82 -12.11 -8.21
CA ALA A 139 -19.80 -12.78 -7.36
C ALA A 139 -19.73 -12.28 -5.91
N LEU A 140 -18.54 -12.09 -5.36
CA LEU A 140 -18.38 -11.57 -4.01
C LEU A 140 -18.80 -10.11 -3.90
N MET A 141 -18.46 -9.25 -4.87
CA MET A 141 -18.90 -7.85 -4.89
C MET A 141 -20.43 -7.74 -4.95
N VAL A 142 -21.07 -8.49 -5.84
CA VAL A 142 -22.55 -8.53 -5.96
C VAL A 142 -23.17 -9.01 -4.66
N LYS A 143 -22.66 -10.12 -4.08
CA LYS A 143 -23.15 -10.64 -2.80
C LYS A 143 -23.04 -9.61 -1.68
N ASN A 144 -21.90 -8.91 -1.56
CA ASN A 144 -21.71 -7.87 -0.57
C ASN A 144 -22.72 -6.73 -0.76
N CYS A 145 -22.95 -6.26 -1.99
CA CYS A 145 -23.93 -5.22 -2.26
C CYS A 145 -25.34 -5.65 -1.89
N LEU A 146 -25.77 -6.82 -2.33
CA LEU A 146 -27.12 -7.32 -2.07
C LEU A 146 -27.39 -7.51 -0.57
N GLN A 147 -26.44 -8.07 0.18
CA GLN A 147 -26.61 -8.29 1.61
C GLN A 147 -26.44 -7.05 2.47
N TYR A 148 -25.77 -6.02 1.96
CA TYR A 148 -25.62 -4.76 2.68
C TYR A 148 -26.88 -3.88 2.62
N PHE A 149 -27.63 -3.95 1.52
CA PHE A 149 -28.80 -3.09 1.27
C PHE A 149 -30.15 -3.79 1.48
N ILE A 150 -30.19 -5.09 1.73
CA ILE A 150 -31.40 -5.86 1.99
C ILE A 150 -31.43 -6.33 3.45
#